data_a803bd065c8d7d56cc1f5a42beaf8fbb
#
_entry.id   a803bd065c8d7d56cc1f5a42beaf8fbb
#
_cell.length_a   1.000
_cell.length_b   1.000
_cell.length_c   1.000
_cell.angle_alpha   90.00
_cell.angle_beta   90.00
_cell.angle_gamma   90.00
#
_symmetry.space_group_name_H-M   'P 1'
#
loop_
_entity.id
_entity.type
_entity.pdbx_description
1 polymer ?
#
loop_
_entity_poly.entity_id
_entity_poly.type
_entity_poly.pdbx_seq_one_letter_code
_entity_poly.pdbx_strand_id
1 'polypeptide(L)'
;MVMVMIIGGALLMKDAPNQPARTGNNAGEGDYSLAESMRKPQYWMLALMFLTACMSGLYVIGVAKDIAQGMVRLDAATAANAVTVISIANLTGRLVLGILSDKMPRIRVITLGQVVSLVGMAALLFAPLNEMTFFAAIACVAFNFGGTITVYPSLVSDFFGLNNLAKNYGVIYLGFGIGSICGSIIASLFGGFYVTFCVIFALLIVSLAISTTIRQPRREAWEHARA
;
A
#
# COMPACT_ATOMS: atom_id res chain seq x y z
N MET A 1 27.41 -3.14 -6.73
CA MET A 1 27.16 -1.70 -6.49
C MET A 1 26.19 -1.46 -5.35
N VAL A 2 25.00 -2.07 -5.33
CA VAL A 2 23.97 -1.88 -4.25
C VAL A 2 24.51 -2.25 -2.86
N MET A 3 25.24 -3.34 -2.72
CA MET A 3 25.79 -3.80 -1.44
C MET A 3 26.82 -2.80 -0.85
N VAL A 4 27.63 -2.19 -1.70
CA VAL A 4 28.60 -1.16 -1.29
C VAL A 4 27.89 0.11 -0.81
N MET A 5 26.79 0.51 -1.45
CA MET A 5 25.97 1.66 -1.02
C MET A 5 25.26 1.38 0.30
N ILE A 6 24.77 0.15 0.52
CA ILE A 6 24.13 -0.25 1.78
C ILE A 6 25.14 -0.24 2.92
N ILE A 7 26.32 -0.84 2.72
CA ILE A 7 27.39 -0.87 3.73
C ILE A 7 27.91 0.54 4.01
N GLY A 8 28.15 1.35 2.97
CA GLY A 8 28.56 2.74 3.12
C GLY A 8 27.52 3.60 3.85
N GLY A 9 26.24 3.41 3.54
CA GLY A 9 25.14 4.06 4.25
C GLY A 9 25.07 3.64 5.72
N ALA A 10 25.21 2.36 6.01
CA ALA A 10 25.20 1.84 7.38
C ALA A 10 26.37 2.37 8.22
N LEU A 11 27.56 2.54 7.63
CA LEU A 11 28.72 3.10 8.32
C LEU A 11 28.59 4.61 8.61
N LEU A 12 27.77 5.32 7.85
CA LEU A 12 27.49 6.74 8.05
C LEU A 12 26.33 6.99 9.02
N MET A 13 25.52 5.97 9.34
CA MET A 13 24.46 6.07 10.33
C MET A 13 25.09 6.13 11.73
N LYS A 14 24.99 7.29 12.37
CA LYS A 14 25.20 7.42 13.81
C LYS A 14 23.89 7.12 14.52
N ASP A 15 23.99 6.41 15.65
CA ASP A 15 22.84 6.25 16.53
C ASP A 15 22.31 7.65 16.88
N ALA A 16 21.00 7.81 16.83
CA ALA A 16 20.37 9.03 17.31
C ALA A 16 20.84 9.27 18.75
N PRO A 17 21.24 10.52 19.13
CA PRO A 17 21.64 10.81 20.49
C PRO A 17 20.59 10.24 21.44
N ASN A 18 21.01 9.42 22.39
CA ASN A 18 20.19 8.64 23.31
C ASN A 18 18.94 9.45 23.71
N GLN A 19 17.86 9.24 23.00
CA GLN A 19 16.57 9.55 23.60
C GLN A 19 16.53 8.62 24.81
N PRO A 20 16.36 9.16 26.03
CA PRO A 20 16.24 8.31 27.20
C PRO A 20 15.21 7.27 26.84
N ALA A 21 15.61 5.99 26.93
CA ALA A 21 14.68 4.90 26.78
C ALA A 21 13.48 5.32 27.62
N ARG A 22 12.31 5.49 27.01
CA ARG A 22 11.07 5.73 27.73
C ARG A 22 10.72 4.45 28.50
N THR A 23 11.67 4.04 29.37
CA THR A 23 11.55 3.10 30.45
C THR A 23 10.94 3.87 31.60
N GLY A 24 9.70 4.03 31.57
CA GLY A 24 8.93 4.56 32.64
C GLY A 24 7.50 4.13 32.39
N ASN A 25 6.77 3.80 33.41
CA ASN A 25 5.35 3.46 33.52
C ASN A 25 4.37 4.44 32.83
N ASN A 26 4.85 5.26 31.95
CA ASN A 26 4.17 5.99 30.90
C ASN A 26 4.39 5.24 29.57
N ALA A 27 3.97 3.97 29.49
CA ALA A 27 3.41 3.45 28.26
C ALA A 27 2.40 4.52 27.84
N GLY A 28 2.77 5.34 26.82
CA GLY A 28 2.03 6.56 26.55
C GLY A 28 0.58 6.24 26.50
N GLU A 29 -0.21 6.92 27.34
CA GLU A 29 -1.66 6.79 27.37
C GLU A 29 -2.13 6.87 25.93
N GLY A 30 -2.20 5.70 25.30
CA GLY A 30 -2.59 5.73 23.95
C GLY A 30 -2.03 4.72 22.98
N ASP A 31 -1.05 3.93 23.31
CA ASP A 31 -0.48 2.94 22.41
C ASP A 31 -1.12 1.57 22.63
N TYR A 32 -1.56 0.97 21.54
CA TYR A 32 -2.11 -0.40 21.55
C TYR A 32 -0.97 -1.41 21.40
N SER A 33 -0.96 -2.45 22.23
CA SER A 33 -0.16 -3.65 21.97
C SER A 33 -0.67 -4.40 20.71
N LEU A 34 0.12 -5.31 20.15
CA LEU A 34 -0.32 -6.11 19.00
C LEU A 34 -1.61 -6.89 19.29
N ALA A 35 -1.70 -7.52 20.49
CA ALA A 35 -2.88 -8.29 20.87
C ALA A 35 -4.15 -7.43 21.00
N GLU A 36 -4.02 -6.21 21.49
CA GLU A 36 -5.12 -5.24 21.59
C GLU A 36 -5.51 -4.71 20.21
N SER A 37 -4.51 -4.39 19.36
CA SER A 37 -4.73 -3.94 17.99
C SER A 37 -5.51 -4.97 17.19
N MET A 38 -5.12 -6.25 17.25
CA MET A 38 -5.78 -7.35 16.53
C MET A 38 -7.22 -7.60 16.98
N ARG A 39 -7.61 -7.17 18.19
CA ARG A 39 -9.00 -7.25 18.66
C ARG A 39 -9.88 -6.14 18.10
N LYS A 40 -9.29 -5.09 17.52
CA LYS A 40 -10.05 -3.98 16.94
C LYS A 40 -10.37 -4.25 15.46
N PRO A 41 -11.63 -4.07 15.02
CA PRO A 41 -11.98 -4.28 13.62
C PRO A 41 -11.21 -3.37 12.66
N GLN A 42 -10.83 -2.17 13.10
CA GLN A 42 -10.03 -1.23 12.32
C GLN A 42 -8.67 -1.81 11.90
N TYR A 43 -8.10 -2.70 12.71
CA TYR A 43 -6.84 -3.36 12.40
C TYR A 43 -6.96 -4.23 11.14
N TRP A 44 -8.00 -5.06 11.08
CA TRP A 44 -8.25 -5.92 9.94
C TRP A 44 -8.72 -5.16 8.70
N MET A 45 -9.44 -4.04 8.91
CA MET A 45 -9.78 -3.12 7.82
C MET A 45 -8.53 -2.52 7.18
N LEU A 46 -7.56 -2.04 7.98
CA LEU A 46 -6.28 -1.58 7.46
C LEU A 46 -5.49 -2.71 6.80
N ALA A 47 -5.45 -3.90 7.41
CA ALA A 47 -4.77 -5.05 6.82
C ALA A 47 -5.36 -5.42 5.44
N LEU A 48 -6.69 -5.43 5.30
CA LEU A 48 -7.36 -5.70 4.03
C LEU A 48 -7.08 -4.61 2.98
N MET A 49 -7.11 -3.34 3.38
CA MET A 49 -6.79 -2.22 2.48
C MET A 49 -5.34 -2.32 1.97
N PHE A 50 -4.39 -2.66 2.84
CA PHE A 50 -3.00 -2.85 2.48
C PHE A 50 -2.80 -4.05 1.56
N LEU A 51 -3.40 -5.19 1.91
CA LEU A 51 -3.40 -6.41 1.08
C LEU A 51 -3.91 -6.11 -0.33
N THR A 52 -5.04 -5.40 -0.44
CA THR A 52 -5.64 -5.03 -1.74
C THR A 52 -4.72 -4.16 -2.57
N ALA A 53 -4.10 -3.14 -1.97
CA ALA A 53 -3.15 -2.28 -2.65
C ALA A 53 -1.91 -3.06 -3.12
N CYS A 54 -1.40 -3.96 -2.29
CA CYS A 54 -0.25 -4.82 -2.64
C CYS A 54 -0.61 -5.81 -3.74
N MET A 55 -1.77 -6.47 -3.65
CA MET A 55 -2.25 -7.40 -4.67
C MET A 55 -2.42 -6.70 -6.02
N SER A 56 -3.07 -5.53 -6.04
CA SER A 56 -3.25 -4.73 -7.25
C SER A 56 -1.90 -4.32 -7.86
N GLY A 57 -1.01 -3.71 -7.06
CA GLY A 57 0.27 -3.20 -7.55
C GLY A 57 1.19 -4.32 -8.01
N LEU A 58 1.43 -5.33 -7.17
CA LEU A 58 2.40 -6.39 -7.46
C LEU A 58 1.94 -7.27 -8.63
N TYR A 59 0.64 -7.57 -8.72
CA TYR A 59 0.13 -8.35 -9.84
C TYR A 59 0.27 -7.58 -11.17
N VAL A 60 -0.20 -6.34 -11.23
CA VAL A 60 -0.11 -5.52 -12.46
C VAL A 60 1.36 -5.31 -12.87
N ILE A 61 2.24 -5.03 -11.90
CA ILE A 61 3.68 -4.89 -12.18
C ILE A 61 4.27 -6.20 -12.73
N GLY A 62 3.90 -7.33 -12.13
CA GLY A 62 4.42 -8.64 -12.51
C GLY A 62 4.02 -9.07 -13.93
N VAL A 63 2.80 -8.74 -14.36
CA VAL A 63 2.26 -9.18 -15.65
C VAL A 63 2.20 -8.08 -16.71
N ALA A 64 2.71 -6.88 -16.42
CA ALA A 64 2.60 -5.72 -17.30
C ALA A 64 3.15 -5.98 -18.71
N LYS A 65 4.31 -6.64 -18.82
CA LYS A 65 4.90 -7.00 -20.11
C LYS A 65 4.06 -8.00 -20.88
N ASP A 66 3.50 -8.99 -20.19
CA ASP A 66 2.68 -10.04 -20.82
C ASP A 66 1.36 -9.46 -21.33
N ILE A 67 0.76 -8.50 -20.59
CA ILE A 67 -0.42 -7.76 -21.02
C ILE A 67 -0.11 -6.89 -22.24
N ALA A 68 1.03 -6.17 -22.19
CA ALA A 68 1.46 -5.32 -23.29
C ALA A 68 1.59 -6.10 -24.62
N GLN A 69 2.20 -7.27 -24.57
CA GLN A 69 2.39 -8.12 -25.75
C GLN A 69 1.13 -8.92 -26.13
N GLY A 70 0.46 -9.52 -25.14
CA GLY A 70 -0.65 -10.43 -25.37
C GLY A 70 -1.99 -9.73 -25.68
N MET A 71 -2.33 -8.69 -24.92
CA MET A 71 -3.62 -7.99 -25.04
C MET A 71 -3.53 -6.74 -25.90
N VAL A 72 -2.48 -5.92 -25.72
CA VAL A 72 -2.31 -4.66 -26.47
C VAL A 72 -1.58 -4.89 -27.81
N ARG A 73 -0.93 -6.04 -27.96
CA ARG A 73 -0.16 -6.43 -29.14
C ARG A 73 1.03 -5.51 -29.46
N LEU A 74 1.65 -4.96 -28.42
CA LEU A 74 2.86 -4.15 -28.58
C LEU A 74 4.06 -5.04 -28.93
N ASP A 75 4.99 -4.48 -29.69
CA ASP A 75 6.27 -5.13 -29.94
C ASP A 75 7.11 -5.25 -28.64
N ALA A 76 8.08 -6.13 -28.62
CA ALA A 76 8.85 -6.44 -27.41
C ALA A 76 9.62 -5.23 -26.86
N ALA A 77 10.06 -4.32 -27.72
CA ALA A 77 10.79 -3.12 -27.31
C ALA A 77 9.86 -2.12 -26.63
N THR A 78 8.68 -1.85 -27.22
CA THR A 78 7.65 -0.98 -26.63
C THR A 78 7.08 -1.59 -25.33
N ALA A 79 6.84 -2.90 -25.30
CA ALA A 79 6.38 -3.59 -24.10
C ALA A 79 7.38 -3.49 -22.92
N ALA A 80 8.69 -3.43 -23.20
CA ALA A 80 9.71 -3.22 -22.18
C ALA A 80 9.59 -1.83 -21.50
N ASN A 81 9.04 -0.82 -22.18
CA ASN A 81 8.80 0.51 -21.61
C ASN A 81 7.77 0.48 -20.45
N ALA A 82 6.93 -0.55 -20.35
CA ALA A 82 6.03 -0.73 -19.22
C ALA A 82 6.78 -0.72 -17.88
N VAL A 83 7.95 -1.34 -17.81
CA VAL A 83 8.78 -1.37 -16.59
C VAL A 83 9.25 0.04 -16.22
N THR A 84 9.64 0.83 -17.22
CA THR A 84 10.07 2.23 -17.03
C THR A 84 8.92 3.10 -16.54
N VAL A 85 7.75 3.01 -17.16
CA VAL A 85 6.54 3.75 -16.78
C VAL A 85 6.13 3.40 -15.34
N ILE A 86 6.11 2.10 -15.01
CA ILE A 86 5.81 1.61 -13.66
C ILE A 86 6.80 2.19 -12.64
N SER A 87 8.10 2.16 -12.95
CA SER A 87 9.15 2.62 -12.03
C SER A 87 9.02 4.12 -11.75
N ILE A 88 8.80 4.93 -12.78
CA ILE A 88 8.60 6.39 -12.66
C ILE A 88 7.32 6.68 -11.88
N ALA A 89 6.21 6.02 -12.23
CA ALA A 89 4.93 6.22 -11.56
C ALA A 89 4.99 5.82 -10.08
N ASN A 90 5.63 4.69 -9.76
CA ASN A 90 5.82 4.22 -8.38
C ASN A 90 6.66 5.21 -7.56
N LEU A 91 7.78 5.69 -8.11
CA LEU A 91 8.61 6.73 -7.46
C LEU A 91 7.81 8.01 -7.24
N THR A 92 7.10 8.49 -8.27
CA THR A 92 6.25 9.69 -8.18
C THR A 92 5.16 9.52 -7.12
N GLY A 93 4.54 8.35 -7.05
CA GLY A 93 3.55 8.02 -6.02
C GLY A 93 4.11 8.11 -4.61
N ARG A 94 5.31 7.57 -4.38
CA ARG A 94 6.00 7.67 -3.08
C ARG A 94 6.25 9.12 -2.68
N LEU A 95 6.73 9.94 -3.60
CA LEU A 95 7.03 11.35 -3.34
C LEU A 95 5.76 12.17 -3.13
N VAL A 96 4.81 12.09 -4.06
CA VAL A 96 3.59 12.92 -4.03
C VAL A 96 2.70 12.55 -2.85
N LEU A 97 2.37 11.26 -2.67
CA LEU A 97 1.52 10.83 -1.56
C LEU A 97 2.25 10.94 -0.22
N GLY A 98 3.58 10.76 -0.19
CA GLY A 98 4.39 11.03 0.99
C GLY A 98 4.28 12.49 1.43
N ILE A 99 4.59 13.44 0.56
CA ILE A 99 4.47 14.89 0.85
C ILE A 99 3.02 15.26 1.22
N LEU A 100 2.04 14.68 0.55
CA LEU A 100 0.64 14.96 0.82
C LEU A 100 0.23 14.43 2.21
N SER A 101 0.81 13.33 2.67
CA SER A 101 0.54 12.74 4.00
C SER A 101 1.03 13.60 5.16
N ASP A 102 1.92 14.56 4.90
CA ASP A 102 2.36 15.55 5.88
C ASP A 102 1.39 16.75 5.97
N LYS A 103 0.56 16.96 4.93
CA LYS A 103 -0.31 18.13 4.83
C LYS A 103 -1.78 17.81 5.12
N MET A 104 -2.19 16.56 5.03
CA MET A 104 -3.57 16.16 5.24
C MET A 104 -3.67 14.78 5.94
N PRO A 105 -4.83 14.43 6.51
CA PRO A 105 -5.01 13.14 7.18
C PRO A 105 -4.60 11.97 6.28
N ARG A 106 -3.71 11.11 6.79
CA ARG A 106 -3.12 10.00 6.03
C ARG A 106 -4.14 9.06 5.41
N ILE A 107 -5.26 8.83 6.10
CA ILE A 107 -6.34 8.01 5.54
C ILE A 107 -6.93 8.62 4.27
N ARG A 108 -7.06 9.94 4.18
CA ARG A 108 -7.54 10.62 2.97
C ARG A 108 -6.53 10.50 1.83
N VAL A 109 -5.24 10.54 2.15
CA VAL A 109 -4.17 10.34 1.15
C VAL A 109 -4.25 8.94 0.56
N ILE A 110 -4.43 7.92 1.40
CA ILE A 110 -4.63 6.54 0.95
C ILE A 110 -5.92 6.43 0.11
N THR A 111 -7.02 7.07 0.53
CA THR A 111 -8.26 7.10 -0.24
C THR A 111 -8.05 7.70 -1.63
N LEU A 112 -7.33 8.82 -1.74
CA LEU A 112 -7.00 9.42 -3.05
C LEU A 112 -6.17 8.48 -3.92
N GLY A 113 -5.14 7.84 -3.35
CA GLY A 113 -4.35 6.84 -4.07
C GLY A 113 -5.22 5.67 -4.56
N GLN A 114 -6.14 5.18 -3.74
CA GLN A 114 -7.06 4.10 -4.13
C GLN A 114 -8.01 4.51 -5.26
N VAL A 115 -8.51 5.75 -5.26
CA VAL A 115 -9.32 6.28 -6.37
C VAL A 115 -8.51 6.28 -7.67
N VAL A 116 -7.26 6.75 -7.64
CA VAL A 116 -6.37 6.71 -8.81
C VAL A 116 -6.16 5.27 -9.29
N SER A 117 -5.92 4.33 -8.38
CA SER A 117 -5.75 2.90 -8.73
C SER A 117 -7.03 2.30 -9.31
N LEU A 118 -8.19 2.67 -8.76
CA LEU A 118 -9.50 2.20 -9.25
C LEU A 118 -9.76 2.68 -10.68
N VAL A 119 -9.43 3.94 -10.98
CA VAL A 119 -9.52 4.48 -12.35
C VAL A 119 -8.59 3.73 -13.30
N GLY A 120 -7.34 3.47 -12.89
CA GLY A 120 -6.40 2.66 -13.69
C GLY A 120 -6.92 1.24 -13.94
N MET A 121 -7.45 0.59 -12.91
CA MET A 121 -8.01 -0.77 -13.04
C MET A 121 -9.29 -0.78 -13.90
N ALA A 122 -10.14 0.23 -13.77
CA ALA A 122 -11.31 0.39 -14.63
C ALA A 122 -10.91 0.57 -16.10
N ALA A 123 -9.84 1.34 -16.37
CA ALA A 123 -9.33 1.51 -17.72
C ALA A 123 -8.80 0.18 -18.31
N LEU A 124 -8.11 -0.65 -17.51
CA LEU A 124 -7.66 -1.99 -17.95
C LEU A 124 -8.83 -2.93 -18.27
N LEU A 125 -9.98 -2.78 -17.59
CA LEU A 125 -11.13 -3.66 -17.76
C LEU A 125 -12.11 -3.21 -18.86
N PHE A 126 -12.36 -1.92 -18.95
CA PHE A 126 -13.51 -1.39 -19.70
C PHE A 126 -13.14 -0.47 -20.86
N ALA A 127 -11.91 0.09 -20.86
CA ALA A 127 -11.50 0.97 -21.95
C ALA A 127 -10.90 0.16 -23.13
N PRO A 128 -10.98 0.69 -24.36
CA PRO A 128 -10.23 0.12 -25.47
C PRO A 128 -8.73 0.23 -25.18
N LEU A 129 -8.08 -0.94 -25.05
CA LEU A 129 -6.67 -1.03 -24.72
C LEU A 129 -5.82 -0.71 -25.96
N ASN A 130 -5.41 0.54 -26.07
CA ASN A 130 -4.31 0.98 -26.92
C ASN A 130 -3.06 1.24 -26.06
N GLU A 131 -1.95 1.52 -26.72
CA GLU A 131 -0.66 1.79 -26.04
C GLU A 131 -0.79 2.87 -24.96
N MET A 132 -1.42 4.01 -25.27
CA MET A 132 -1.53 5.14 -24.36
C MET A 132 -2.43 4.83 -23.16
N THR A 133 -3.59 4.20 -23.40
CA THR A 133 -4.52 3.79 -22.34
C THR A 133 -3.88 2.78 -21.42
N PHE A 134 -3.14 1.82 -21.98
CA PHE A 134 -2.44 0.80 -21.21
C PHE A 134 -1.37 1.41 -20.30
N PHE A 135 -0.48 2.24 -20.85
CA PHE A 135 0.56 2.89 -20.04
C PHE A 135 -0.01 3.81 -18.97
N ALA A 136 -1.05 4.58 -19.27
CA ALA A 136 -1.73 5.41 -18.29
C ALA A 136 -2.36 4.59 -17.17
N ALA A 137 -3.00 3.47 -17.51
CA ALA A 137 -3.65 2.59 -16.54
C ALA A 137 -2.65 1.94 -15.56
N ILE A 138 -1.56 1.36 -16.08
CA ILE A 138 -0.53 0.76 -15.23
C ILE A 138 0.20 1.81 -14.39
N ALA A 139 0.38 3.03 -14.91
CA ALA A 139 0.95 4.15 -14.16
C ALA A 139 0.07 4.51 -12.95
N CYS A 140 -1.25 4.59 -13.10
CA CYS A 140 -2.18 4.86 -12.01
C CYS A 140 -2.08 3.81 -10.89
N VAL A 141 -2.03 2.53 -11.26
CA VAL A 141 -1.91 1.44 -10.29
C VAL A 141 -0.55 1.47 -9.59
N ALA A 142 0.53 1.67 -10.33
CA ALA A 142 1.89 1.74 -9.78
C ALA A 142 2.09 2.97 -8.87
N PHE A 143 1.49 4.10 -9.21
CA PHE A 143 1.47 5.32 -8.41
C PHE A 143 0.86 5.08 -7.03
N ASN A 144 -0.34 4.51 -6.99
CA ASN A 144 -1.00 4.17 -5.73
C ASN A 144 -0.18 3.19 -4.89
N PHE A 145 0.35 2.15 -5.52
CA PHE A 145 1.15 1.13 -4.84
C PHE A 145 2.39 1.75 -4.16
N GLY A 146 3.14 2.59 -4.89
CA GLY A 146 4.30 3.29 -4.34
C GLY A 146 3.95 4.19 -3.16
N GLY A 147 2.92 4.99 -3.29
CA GLY A 147 2.45 5.89 -2.24
C GLY A 147 1.90 5.16 -1.02
N THR A 148 1.15 4.08 -1.22
CA THR A 148 0.62 3.26 -0.13
C THR A 148 1.74 2.71 0.74
N ILE A 149 2.78 2.09 0.16
CA ILE A 149 3.90 1.56 0.93
C ILE A 149 4.59 2.65 1.75
N THR A 150 4.69 3.87 1.23
CA THR A 150 5.36 4.98 1.91
C THR A 150 4.53 5.54 3.07
N VAL A 151 3.22 5.69 2.90
CA VAL A 151 2.33 6.34 3.87
C VAL A 151 1.84 5.37 4.94
N TYR A 152 1.79 4.07 4.65
CA TYR A 152 1.13 3.09 5.52
C TYR A 152 1.72 2.93 6.92
N PRO A 153 3.06 2.91 7.12
CA PRO A 153 3.62 2.84 8.48
C PRO A 153 3.12 3.99 9.36
N SER A 154 3.11 5.20 8.80
CA SER A 154 2.63 6.39 9.49
C SER A 154 1.12 6.35 9.75
N LEU A 155 0.33 5.79 8.82
CA LEU A 155 -1.11 5.59 9.02
C LEU A 155 -1.38 4.59 10.17
N VAL A 156 -0.64 3.49 10.24
CA VAL A 156 -0.77 2.52 11.33
C VAL A 156 -0.40 3.14 12.66
N SER A 157 0.62 4.02 12.70
CA SER A 157 0.98 4.75 13.92
C SER A 157 -0.11 5.72 14.37
N ASP A 158 -0.84 6.35 13.46
CA ASP A 158 -1.98 7.22 13.80
C ASP A 158 -3.14 6.45 14.46
N PHE A 159 -3.32 5.17 14.09
CA PHE A 159 -4.40 4.35 14.63
C PHE A 159 -4.04 3.63 15.92
N PHE A 160 -2.80 3.16 16.05
CA PHE A 160 -2.38 2.23 17.11
C PHE A 160 -1.19 2.72 17.95
N GLY A 161 -0.64 3.90 17.66
CA GLY A 161 0.47 4.49 18.38
C GLY A 161 1.86 4.06 17.87
N LEU A 162 2.89 4.72 18.39
CA LEU A 162 4.27 4.59 17.93
C LEU A 162 5.07 3.48 18.64
N ASN A 163 4.81 3.24 19.93
CA ASN A 163 5.67 2.35 20.74
C ASN A 163 5.68 0.90 20.25
N ASN A 164 4.54 0.42 19.72
CA ASN A 164 4.39 -0.94 19.18
C ASN A 164 4.27 -0.97 17.65
N LEU A 165 4.65 0.13 16.97
CA LEU A 165 4.49 0.27 15.52
C LEU A 165 5.14 -0.90 14.76
N ALA A 166 6.37 -1.27 15.11
CA ALA A 166 7.09 -2.34 14.42
C ALA A 166 6.34 -3.68 14.46
N LYS A 167 5.70 -4.00 15.61
CA LYS A 167 4.90 -5.23 15.76
C LYS A 167 3.57 -5.12 15.02
N ASN A 168 2.85 -4.00 15.19
CA ASN A 168 1.55 -3.79 14.59
C ASN A 168 1.65 -3.70 13.05
N TYR A 169 2.60 -2.92 12.54
CA TYR A 169 2.80 -2.79 11.11
C TYR A 169 3.42 -4.05 10.49
N GLY A 170 4.31 -4.75 11.21
CA GLY A 170 4.94 -5.98 10.72
C GLY A 170 3.93 -7.06 10.34
N VAL A 171 2.88 -7.26 11.12
CA VAL A 171 1.80 -8.21 10.79
C VAL A 171 0.97 -7.72 9.60
N ILE A 172 0.61 -6.43 9.54
CA ILE A 172 -0.09 -5.84 8.37
C ILE A 172 0.76 -6.00 7.11
N TYR A 173 2.09 -5.84 7.24
CA TYR A 173 3.03 -5.94 6.12
C TYR A 173 3.14 -7.35 5.54
N LEU A 174 2.71 -8.40 6.26
CA LEU A 174 2.54 -9.74 5.68
C LEU A 174 1.57 -9.73 4.49
N GLY A 175 0.64 -8.79 4.47
CA GLY A 175 -0.24 -8.53 3.34
C GLY A 175 0.49 -8.24 2.03
N PHE A 176 1.76 -7.78 2.08
CA PHE A 176 2.60 -7.61 0.89
C PHE A 176 2.90 -8.97 0.21
N GLY A 177 3.39 -9.93 0.98
CA GLY A 177 3.68 -11.29 0.46
C GLY A 177 2.40 -12.03 0.07
N ILE A 178 1.38 -11.99 0.93
CA ILE A 178 0.09 -12.63 0.65
C ILE A 178 -0.55 -12.04 -0.62
N GLY A 179 -0.55 -10.71 -0.76
CA GLY A 179 -1.11 -10.02 -1.93
C GLY A 179 -0.41 -10.41 -3.24
N SER A 180 0.93 -10.54 -3.19
CA SER A 180 1.72 -11.01 -4.34
C SER A 180 1.32 -12.42 -4.79
N ILE A 181 1.17 -13.34 -3.84
CA ILE A 181 0.83 -14.73 -4.11
C ILE A 181 -0.64 -14.86 -4.55
N CYS A 182 -1.56 -14.17 -3.88
CA CYS A 182 -2.99 -14.24 -4.19
C CYS A 182 -3.30 -13.84 -5.64
N GLY A 183 -2.69 -12.77 -6.15
CA GLY A 183 -2.88 -12.35 -7.54
C GLY A 183 -2.48 -13.44 -8.54
N SER A 184 -1.32 -14.05 -8.32
CA SER A 184 -0.80 -15.12 -9.18
C SER A 184 -1.64 -16.40 -9.09
N ILE A 185 -2.10 -16.77 -7.90
CA ILE A 185 -2.99 -17.93 -7.70
C ILE A 185 -4.31 -17.74 -8.40
N ILE A 186 -4.95 -16.57 -8.27
CA ILE A 186 -6.23 -16.27 -8.93
C ILE A 186 -6.06 -16.36 -10.44
N ALA A 187 -5.00 -15.78 -11.00
CA ALA A 187 -4.72 -15.86 -12.43
C ALA A 187 -4.53 -17.30 -12.92
N SER A 188 -3.84 -18.13 -12.14
CA SER A 188 -3.61 -19.55 -12.45
C SER A 188 -4.89 -20.38 -12.38
N LEU A 189 -5.73 -20.16 -11.37
CA LEU A 189 -6.96 -20.95 -11.15
C LEU A 189 -8.09 -20.58 -12.12
N PHE A 190 -8.23 -19.31 -12.45
CA PHE A 190 -9.36 -18.80 -13.24
C PHE A 190 -9.02 -18.46 -14.70
N GLY A 191 -7.81 -18.76 -15.13
CA GLY A 191 -7.46 -18.76 -16.55
C GLY A 191 -7.23 -17.39 -17.18
N GLY A 192 -6.63 -16.43 -16.48
CA GLY A 192 -6.13 -15.26 -17.18
C GLY A 192 -6.26 -13.90 -16.45
N PHE A 193 -5.79 -12.88 -17.13
CA PHE A 193 -5.67 -11.52 -16.60
C PHE A 193 -7.03 -10.89 -16.28
N TYR A 194 -8.05 -11.12 -17.13
CA TYR A 194 -9.35 -10.45 -17.02
C TYR A 194 -10.06 -10.77 -15.71
N VAL A 195 -10.15 -12.05 -15.34
CA VAL A 195 -10.82 -12.47 -14.10
C VAL A 195 -10.08 -11.91 -12.88
N THR A 196 -8.75 -11.95 -12.91
CA THR A 196 -7.94 -11.39 -11.84
C THR A 196 -8.15 -9.89 -11.68
N PHE A 197 -8.24 -9.15 -12.79
CA PHE A 197 -8.55 -7.71 -12.76
C PHE A 197 -9.95 -7.44 -12.22
N CYS A 198 -10.95 -8.25 -12.56
CA CYS A 198 -12.29 -8.13 -11.97
C CYS A 198 -12.27 -8.32 -10.45
N VAL A 199 -11.55 -9.31 -9.95
CA VAL A 199 -11.41 -9.56 -8.51
C VAL A 199 -10.70 -8.39 -7.83
N ILE A 200 -9.58 -7.92 -8.38
CA ILE A 200 -8.83 -6.77 -7.85
C ILE A 200 -9.71 -5.52 -7.85
N PHE A 201 -10.45 -5.27 -8.92
CA PHE A 201 -11.35 -4.13 -9.03
C PHE A 201 -12.44 -4.16 -7.96
N ALA A 202 -13.07 -5.31 -7.74
CA ALA A 202 -14.05 -5.49 -6.66
C ALA A 202 -13.44 -5.25 -5.27
N LEU A 203 -12.24 -5.78 -5.02
CA LEU A 203 -11.52 -5.56 -3.78
C LEU A 203 -11.14 -4.08 -3.58
N LEU A 204 -10.76 -3.37 -4.64
CA LEU A 204 -10.47 -1.93 -4.58
C LEU A 204 -11.72 -1.12 -4.22
N ILE A 205 -12.90 -1.49 -4.73
CA ILE A 205 -14.17 -0.85 -4.35
C ILE A 205 -14.43 -1.06 -2.86
N VAL A 206 -14.30 -2.30 -2.36
CA VAL A 206 -14.46 -2.61 -0.93
C VAL A 206 -13.44 -1.83 -0.09
N SER A 207 -12.19 -1.82 -0.50
CA SER A 207 -11.11 -1.08 0.17
C SER A 207 -11.39 0.43 0.21
N LEU A 208 -11.89 0.99 -0.89
CA LEU A 208 -12.30 2.39 -0.97
C LEU A 208 -13.46 2.70 -0.02
N ALA A 209 -14.49 1.85 0.02
CA ALA A 209 -15.59 2.00 0.96
C ALA A 209 -15.11 1.95 2.42
N ILE A 210 -14.19 1.05 2.75
CA ILE A 210 -13.57 0.98 4.07
C ILE A 210 -12.81 2.28 4.37
N SER A 211 -12.00 2.77 3.43
CA SER A 211 -11.16 3.97 3.65
C SER A 211 -11.98 5.23 3.92
N THR A 212 -13.20 5.32 3.39
CA THR A 212 -14.10 6.45 3.61
C THR A 212 -14.88 6.36 4.93
N THR A 213 -15.07 5.15 5.45
CA THR A 213 -15.88 4.88 6.66
C THR A 213 -15.06 4.64 7.91
N ILE A 214 -13.80 4.22 7.76
CA ILE A 214 -12.94 3.88 8.90
C ILE A 214 -12.66 5.11 9.76
N ARG A 215 -12.78 4.92 11.08
CA ARG A 215 -12.43 5.93 12.09
C ARG A 215 -11.42 5.35 13.05
N GLN A 216 -10.55 6.21 13.58
CA GLN A 216 -9.61 5.81 14.62
C GLN A 216 -10.36 5.20 15.80
N PRO A 217 -9.84 4.11 16.41
CA PRO A 217 -10.46 3.50 17.56
C PRO A 217 -10.50 4.52 18.72
N ARG A 218 -11.69 4.72 19.31
CA ARG A 218 -11.82 5.55 20.51
C ARG A 218 -11.14 4.83 21.69
N ARG A 219 -10.40 5.57 22.46
CA ARG A 219 -9.84 5.12 23.74
C ARG A 219 -10.85 5.35 24.84
N GLU A 220 -11.29 4.30 25.47
CA GLU A 220 -12.18 4.34 26.62
C GLU A 220 -11.47 4.73 27.93
N ALA A 221 -10.15 4.90 27.91
CA ALA A 221 -9.35 5.08 29.13
C ALA A 221 -9.45 6.47 29.79
N TRP A 222 -10.09 7.45 29.17
CA TRP A 222 -10.16 8.81 29.70
C TRP A 222 -11.40 9.09 30.58
N GLU A 223 -12.43 8.28 30.52
CA GLU A 223 -13.67 8.54 31.27
C GLU A 223 -13.56 8.11 32.74
N HIS A 224 -12.75 7.12 33.08
CA HIS A 224 -12.57 6.65 34.46
C HIS A 224 -11.57 7.45 35.28
N ALA A 225 -10.77 8.33 34.67
CA ALA A 225 -9.82 9.20 35.38
C ALA A 225 -10.42 10.56 35.74
N ARG A 226 -11.66 10.85 35.37
CA ARG A 226 -12.39 12.09 35.68
C ARG A 226 -13.62 11.90 36.53
N ALA A 227 -13.92 10.69 36.97
CA ALA A 227 -14.92 10.36 37.97
C ALA A 227 -14.26 10.04 39.31
#